data_a669886d57ff6991b27f0b9c60e074c5
#
_entry.id   a669886d57ff6991b27f0b9c60e074c5
#
_cell.length_a   1.000
_cell.length_b   1.000
_cell.length_c   1.000
_cell.angle_alpha   90.00
_cell.angle_beta   90.00
_cell.angle_gamma   90.00
#
_symmetry.space_group_name_H-M   'P 1'
#
loop_
_entity.id
_entity.type
_entity.pdbx_description
1 polymer ?
#
loop_
_entity_poly.entity_id
_entity_poly.type
_entity_poly.pdbx_seq_one_letter_code
_entity_poly.pdbx_strand_id
1 'polypeptide(L)'
;MSAMAAAKTATYVLVDAENIDWAVSHIIGRKPEPQDRVQFDKLVSFCEERFTGPVKCIVALNVRGDQIPDSMLGFIKALRSAGCEVAPLYGRADQKVVDLAILKLLAAIGERAANVVLASHDGGDFAGALRPLLESGGGRQVAVLGFREYFSQKFRELIPNGLQMVDLELDAHVFSRRLPRLFPIKIDEFDASAFL
;
A
#
# COMPACT_ATOMS: atom_id res chain seq x y z
N MET A 1 10.12 4.60 -41.33
CA MET A 1 10.83 4.33 -40.09
C MET A 1 9.80 4.39 -38.97
N SER A 2 9.34 3.21 -38.51
CA SER A 2 8.31 3.10 -37.46
C SER A 2 8.99 3.41 -36.14
N ALA A 3 8.54 4.49 -35.46
CA ALA A 3 8.95 4.77 -34.09
C ALA A 3 8.43 3.62 -33.21
N MET A 4 9.35 2.78 -32.74
CA MET A 4 9.02 1.83 -31.68
C MET A 4 8.46 2.64 -30.51
N ALA A 5 7.16 2.50 -30.26
CA ALA A 5 6.54 3.07 -29.08
C ALA A 5 7.31 2.51 -27.87
N ALA A 6 7.97 3.39 -27.11
CA ALA A 6 8.65 2.99 -25.88
C ALA A 6 7.63 2.27 -24.99
N ALA A 7 7.91 1.02 -24.64
CA ALA A 7 7.02 0.25 -23.78
C ALA A 7 6.78 1.06 -22.49
N LYS A 8 5.51 1.34 -22.18
CA LYS A 8 5.17 2.09 -20.98
C LYS A 8 5.67 1.32 -19.76
N THR A 9 6.39 2.00 -18.90
CA THR A 9 6.90 1.45 -17.65
C THR A 9 5.74 0.93 -16.78
N ALA A 10 5.74 -0.35 -16.45
CA ALA A 10 4.68 -0.93 -15.61
C ALA A 10 4.74 -0.39 -14.18
N THR A 11 3.60 -0.33 -13.50
CA THR A 11 3.47 0.04 -12.09
C THR A 11 3.02 -1.17 -11.28
N TYR A 12 3.83 -1.60 -10.32
CA TYR A 12 3.49 -2.67 -9.39
C TYR A 12 2.99 -2.07 -8.08
N VAL A 13 1.78 -2.45 -7.69
CA VAL A 13 1.16 -2.07 -6.42
C VAL A 13 1.20 -3.27 -5.50
N LEU A 14 1.99 -3.18 -4.44
CA LEU A 14 2.15 -4.23 -3.44
C LEU A 14 1.37 -3.84 -2.20
N VAL A 15 0.46 -4.71 -1.74
CA VAL A 15 -0.42 -4.38 -0.62
C VAL A 15 -0.19 -5.33 0.55
N ASP A 16 0.21 -4.75 1.68
CA ASP A 16 0.23 -5.37 2.99
C ASP A 16 -1.13 -5.14 3.66
N ALA A 17 -2.10 -5.99 3.31
CA ALA A 17 -3.48 -5.82 3.75
C ALA A 17 -3.64 -5.93 5.27
N GLU A 18 -2.84 -6.76 5.93
CA GLU A 18 -2.88 -6.94 7.39
C GLU A 18 -2.39 -5.68 8.11
N ASN A 19 -1.33 -5.03 7.62
CA ASN A 19 -0.81 -3.78 8.17
C ASN A 19 -1.80 -2.62 7.98
N ILE A 20 -2.46 -2.53 6.82
CA ILE A 20 -3.48 -1.51 6.58
C ILE A 20 -4.72 -1.76 7.46
N ASP A 21 -5.23 -2.99 7.55
CA ASP A 21 -6.35 -3.35 8.43
C ASP A 21 -6.02 -3.08 9.91
N TRP A 22 -4.76 -3.30 10.33
CA TRP A 22 -4.29 -2.96 11.66
C TRP A 22 -4.43 -1.45 11.93
N ALA A 23 -3.95 -0.60 11.01
CA ALA A 23 -4.07 0.85 11.16
C ALA A 23 -5.53 1.31 11.16
N VAL A 24 -6.38 0.76 10.27
CA VAL A 24 -7.82 1.04 10.28
C VAL A 24 -8.44 0.66 11.61
N SER A 25 -8.09 -0.51 12.19
CA SER A 25 -8.64 -0.94 13.49
C SER A 25 -8.29 0.01 14.62
N HIS A 26 -7.10 0.60 14.60
CA HIS A 26 -6.68 1.63 15.57
C HIS A 26 -7.44 2.95 15.38
N ILE A 27 -7.68 3.35 14.15
CA ILE A 27 -8.45 4.55 13.83
C ILE A 27 -9.89 4.44 14.32
N ILE A 28 -10.55 3.29 14.07
CA ILE A 28 -11.98 3.12 14.37
C ILE A 28 -12.24 2.50 15.76
N GLY A 29 -11.19 2.05 16.47
CA GLY A 29 -11.29 1.47 17.82
C GLY A 29 -11.92 0.08 17.88
N ARG A 30 -12.05 -0.63 16.73
CA ARG A 30 -12.61 -1.99 16.63
C ARG A 30 -12.06 -2.72 15.42
N LYS A 31 -12.38 -4.01 15.30
CA LYS A 31 -12.04 -4.78 14.08
C LYS A 31 -12.77 -4.18 12.86
N PRO A 32 -12.07 -3.95 11.72
CA PRO A 32 -12.68 -3.45 10.51
C PRO A 32 -13.72 -4.41 9.93
N GLU A 33 -14.88 -3.88 9.61
CA GLU A 33 -15.89 -4.54 8.80
C GLU A 33 -15.65 -4.27 7.31
N PRO A 34 -16.33 -4.96 6.37
CA PRO A 34 -16.09 -4.78 4.93
C PRO A 34 -16.18 -3.33 4.45
N GLN A 35 -17.11 -2.52 5.02
CA GLN A 35 -17.28 -1.10 4.67
C GLN A 35 -16.20 -0.18 5.26
N ASP A 36 -15.42 -0.65 6.23
CA ASP A 36 -14.30 0.09 6.83
C ASP A 36 -12.99 -0.13 6.07
N ARG A 37 -12.97 -1.10 5.17
CA ARG A 37 -11.75 -1.52 4.48
C ARG A 37 -11.52 -0.74 3.19
N VAL A 38 -10.29 -0.82 2.73
CA VAL A 38 -9.89 -0.32 1.41
C VAL A 38 -10.78 -0.92 0.32
N GLN A 39 -11.34 -0.08 -0.52
CA GLN A 39 -12.00 -0.47 -1.76
C GLN A 39 -10.90 -0.67 -2.82
N PHE A 40 -10.59 -1.92 -3.10
CA PHE A 40 -9.44 -2.26 -3.97
C PHE A 40 -9.62 -1.83 -5.42
N ASP A 41 -10.85 -1.77 -5.92
CA ASP A 41 -11.20 -1.19 -7.21
C ASP A 41 -10.79 0.29 -7.28
N LYS A 42 -11.09 1.08 -6.24
CA LYS A 42 -10.68 2.48 -6.16
C LYS A 42 -9.16 2.63 -6.02
N LEU A 43 -8.50 1.71 -5.27
CA LEU A 43 -7.04 1.71 -5.15
C LEU A 43 -6.37 1.47 -6.50
N VAL A 44 -6.85 0.50 -7.26
CA VAL A 44 -6.33 0.21 -8.61
C VAL A 44 -6.56 1.40 -9.53
N SER A 45 -7.80 1.94 -9.58
CA SER A 45 -8.12 3.13 -10.40
C SER A 45 -7.26 4.33 -10.04
N PHE A 46 -7.08 4.63 -8.75
CA PHE A 46 -6.18 5.70 -8.30
C PHE A 46 -4.75 5.50 -8.82
N CYS A 47 -4.23 4.27 -8.74
CA CYS A 47 -2.89 3.97 -9.23
C CYS A 47 -2.78 4.09 -10.76
N GLU A 48 -3.83 3.70 -11.51
CA GLU A 48 -3.90 3.85 -12.97
C GLU A 48 -3.91 5.32 -13.42
N GLU A 49 -4.57 6.18 -12.64
CA GLU A 49 -4.61 7.62 -12.90
C GLU A 49 -3.32 8.34 -12.50
N ARG A 50 -2.69 7.90 -11.41
CA ARG A 50 -1.57 8.60 -10.76
C ARG A 50 -0.22 8.21 -11.32
N PHE A 51 -0.03 6.94 -11.68
CA PHE A 51 1.26 6.39 -12.12
C PHE A 51 1.24 6.02 -13.60
N THR A 52 2.41 5.97 -14.20
CA THR A 52 2.54 5.67 -15.64
C THR A 52 2.48 4.16 -15.92
N GLY A 53 1.93 3.79 -17.09
CA GLY A 53 1.90 2.43 -17.60
C GLY A 53 0.84 1.52 -16.98
N PRO A 54 0.82 0.24 -17.36
CA PRO A 54 -0.16 -0.71 -16.84
C PRO A 54 0.09 -0.97 -15.35
N VAL A 55 -1.00 -0.98 -14.58
CA VAL A 55 -0.98 -1.27 -13.14
C VAL A 55 -1.17 -2.76 -12.89
N LYS A 56 -0.35 -3.31 -12.02
CA LYS A 56 -0.44 -4.68 -11.51
C LYS A 56 -0.51 -4.64 -9.99
N CYS A 57 -1.70 -4.82 -9.44
CA CYS A 57 -1.92 -4.89 -8.01
C CYS A 57 -1.71 -6.32 -7.51
N ILE A 58 -0.87 -6.49 -6.50
CA ILE A 58 -0.53 -7.78 -5.88
C ILE A 58 -0.80 -7.69 -4.39
N VAL A 59 -1.63 -8.60 -3.88
CA VAL A 59 -1.97 -8.68 -2.46
C VAL A 59 -1.43 -9.99 -1.90
N ALA A 60 -0.44 -9.90 -1.01
CA ALA A 60 0.07 -11.04 -0.27
C ALA A 60 -0.80 -11.30 0.96
N LEU A 61 -1.23 -12.53 1.15
CA LEU A 61 -2.07 -12.94 2.27
C LEU A 61 -1.40 -14.09 3.02
N ASN A 62 -1.34 -13.98 4.34
CA ASN A 62 -0.90 -15.09 5.18
C ASN A 62 -2.08 -16.04 5.42
N VAL A 63 -1.94 -17.30 5.00
CA VAL A 63 -2.87 -18.37 5.30
C VAL A 63 -2.26 -19.34 6.30
N ARG A 64 -3.07 -19.87 7.20
CA ARG A 64 -2.61 -20.84 8.18
C ARG A 64 -2.63 -22.25 7.57
N GLY A 65 -1.44 -22.79 7.27
CA GLY A 65 -1.30 -24.09 6.63
C GLY A 65 -1.43 -24.02 5.11
N ASP A 66 -1.57 -25.17 4.48
CA ASP A 66 -1.56 -25.35 3.02
C ASP A 66 -2.94 -25.17 2.35
N GLN A 67 -3.96 -24.86 3.13
CA GLN A 67 -5.34 -24.66 2.63
C GLN A 67 -5.82 -23.24 2.88
N ILE A 68 -6.57 -22.70 1.91
CA ILE A 68 -7.22 -21.39 2.04
C ILE A 68 -8.49 -21.57 2.89
N PRO A 69 -8.59 -20.90 4.06
CA PRO A 69 -9.79 -20.98 4.89
C PRO A 69 -11.02 -20.43 4.16
N ASP A 70 -12.18 -21.06 4.35
CA ASP A 70 -13.45 -20.61 3.76
C ASP A 70 -13.78 -19.15 4.10
N SER A 71 -13.42 -18.72 5.31
CA SER A 71 -13.58 -17.32 5.75
C SER A 71 -12.81 -16.29 4.92
N MET A 72 -11.78 -16.71 4.16
CA MET A 72 -11.00 -15.84 3.27
C MET A 72 -11.49 -15.85 1.82
N LEU A 73 -12.31 -16.85 1.42
CA LEU A 73 -12.71 -16.99 0.01
C LEU A 73 -13.48 -15.78 -0.51
N GLY A 74 -14.37 -15.22 0.31
CA GLY A 74 -15.11 -13.99 -0.03
C GLY A 74 -14.19 -12.80 -0.27
N PHE A 75 -13.18 -12.61 0.57
CA PHE A 75 -12.19 -11.54 0.45
C PHE A 75 -11.32 -11.72 -0.80
N ILE A 76 -10.80 -12.94 -1.02
CA ILE A 76 -10.02 -13.28 -2.23
C ILE A 76 -10.84 -13.03 -3.51
N LYS A 77 -12.12 -13.40 -3.51
CA LYS A 77 -13.01 -13.13 -4.64
C LYS A 77 -13.16 -11.63 -4.89
N ALA A 78 -13.35 -10.83 -3.84
CA ALA A 78 -13.45 -9.38 -3.96
C ALA A 78 -12.18 -8.76 -4.52
N LEU A 79 -10.99 -9.17 -4.03
CA LEU A 79 -9.70 -8.73 -4.55
C LEU A 79 -9.53 -9.02 -6.05
N ARG A 80 -9.84 -10.26 -6.46
CA ARG A 80 -9.76 -10.65 -7.87
C ARG A 80 -10.73 -9.88 -8.75
N SER A 81 -11.96 -9.63 -8.27
CA SER A 81 -12.94 -8.81 -8.98
C SER A 81 -12.50 -7.36 -9.14
N ALA A 82 -11.69 -6.85 -8.21
CA ALA A 82 -11.06 -5.52 -8.29
C ALA A 82 -9.78 -5.49 -9.17
N GLY A 83 -9.44 -6.59 -9.85
CA GLY A 83 -8.25 -6.67 -10.71
C GLY A 83 -6.94 -6.96 -9.99
N CYS A 84 -6.98 -7.35 -8.71
CA CYS A 84 -5.78 -7.70 -7.97
C CYS A 84 -5.37 -9.17 -8.18
N GLU A 85 -4.07 -9.41 -8.31
CA GLU A 85 -3.49 -10.74 -8.13
C GLU A 85 -3.37 -11.05 -6.64
N VAL A 86 -3.77 -12.24 -6.24
CA VAL A 86 -3.73 -12.65 -4.84
C VAL A 86 -2.72 -13.77 -4.68
N ALA A 87 -1.76 -13.58 -3.78
CA ALA A 87 -0.76 -14.56 -3.40
C ALA A 87 -1.07 -15.08 -1.98
N PRO A 88 -1.82 -16.18 -1.82
CA PRO A 88 -1.99 -16.82 -0.54
C PRO A 88 -0.70 -17.61 -0.20
N LEU A 89 -0.12 -17.30 0.93
CA LEU A 89 1.18 -17.81 1.35
C LEU A 89 1.08 -18.39 2.76
N TYR A 90 1.86 -19.41 3.04
CA TYR A 90 2.01 -19.93 4.38
C TYR A 90 3.48 -20.16 4.72
N GLY A 91 3.77 -20.18 6.00
CA GLY A 91 5.12 -20.39 6.51
C GLY A 91 5.11 -20.90 7.94
N ARG A 92 6.25 -20.89 8.62
CA ARG A 92 6.33 -21.23 10.03
C ARG A 92 5.58 -20.19 10.88
N ALA A 93 5.14 -20.58 12.07
CA ALA A 93 4.33 -19.72 12.94
C ALA A 93 5.04 -18.44 13.39
N ASP A 94 6.37 -18.45 13.44
CA ASP A 94 7.22 -17.31 13.81
C ASP A 94 7.61 -16.43 12.61
N GLN A 95 7.18 -16.78 11.41
CA GLN A 95 7.64 -16.16 10.17
C GLN A 95 6.69 -15.05 9.72
N LYS A 96 7.25 -13.88 9.43
CA LYS A 96 6.54 -12.74 8.81
C LYS A 96 6.37 -13.01 7.31
N VAL A 97 5.39 -13.84 6.98
CA VAL A 97 5.22 -14.38 5.61
C VAL A 97 4.92 -13.28 4.59
N VAL A 98 4.04 -12.34 4.93
CA VAL A 98 3.64 -11.22 4.05
C VAL A 98 4.83 -10.30 3.80
N ASP A 99 5.55 -9.91 4.86
CA ASP A 99 6.72 -9.03 4.75
C ASP A 99 7.79 -9.64 3.86
N LEU A 100 8.09 -10.93 4.06
CA LEU A 100 9.08 -11.65 3.25
C LEU A 100 8.66 -11.75 1.77
N ALA A 101 7.36 -11.93 1.51
CA ALA A 101 6.84 -11.96 0.15
C ALA A 101 6.99 -10.58 -0.52
N ILE A 102 6.63 -9.51 0.17
CA ILE A 102 6.76 -8.14 -0.32
C ILE A 102 8.23 -7.81 -0.58
N LEU A 103 9.15 -8.16 0.33
CA LEU A 103 10.59 -7.96 0.13
C LEU A 103 11.12 -8.69 -1.10
N LYS A 104 10.68 -9.94 -1.33
CA LYS A 104 11.04 -10.69 -2.55
C LYS A 104 10.49 -10.03 -3.82
N LEU A 105 9.25 -9.53 -3.77
CA LEU A 105 8.65 -8.79 -4.89
C LEU A 105 9.40 -7.49 -5.17
N LEU A 106 9.74 -6.71 -4.13
CA LEU A 106 10.53 -5.48 -4.27
C LEU A 106 11.89 -5.76 -4.92
N ALA A 107 12.59 -6.81 -4.49
CA ALA A 107 13.86 -7.22 -5.08
C ALA A 107 13.70 -7.59 -6.57
N ALA A 108 12.70 -8.41 -6.91
CA ALA A 108 12.43 -8.82 -8.29
C ALA A 108 12.00 -7.66 -9.21
N ILE A 109 11.29 -6.65 -8.66
CA ILE A 109 10.90 -5.45 -9.38
C ILE A 109 12.12 -4.52 -9.54
N GLY A 110 13.05 -4.54 -8.60
CA GLY A 110 14.32 -3.80 -8.67
C GLY A 110 15.10 -4.06 -9.94
N GLU A 111 15.08 -5.30 -10.42
CA GLU A 111 15.73 -5.75 -11.66
C GLU A 111 15.00 -5.31 -12.94
N ARG A 112 13.90 -4.58 -12.84
CA ARG A 112 13.03 -4.17 -13.94
C ARG A 112 12.91 -2.65 -14.01
N ALA A 113 12.73 -2.10 -15.20
CA ALA A 113 12.33 -0.70 -15.37
C ALA A 113 10.83 -0.55 -15.06
N ALA A 114 10.48 -0.49 -13.76
CA ALA A 114 9.10 -0.46 -13.30
C ALA A 114 8.92 0.50 -12.12
N ASN A 115 7.74 1.10 -12.00
CA ASN A 115 7.34 1.87 -10.83
C ASN A 115 6.93 0.94 -9.70
N VAL A 116 7.03 1.43 -8.47
CA VAL A 116 6.66 0.70 -7.25
C VAL A 116 5.75 1.54 -6.38
N VAL A 117 4.64 0.95 -5.98
CA VAL A 117 3.70 1.50 -5.00
C VAL A 117 3.54 0.47 -3.90
N LEU A 118 3.85 0.83 -2.66
CA LEU A 118 3.71 -0.04 -1.49
C LEU A 118 2.63 0.50 -0.57
N ALA A 119 1.57 -0.24 -0.34
CA ALA A 119 0.57 0.08 0.68
C ALA A 119 0.94 -0.61 2.00
N SER A 120 1.65 0.11 2.87
CA SER A 120 2.05 -0.31 4.22
C SER A 120 2.59 0.88 5.01
N HIS A 121 2.51 0.80 6.36
CA HIS A 121 3.11 1.78 7.28
C HIS A 121 4.48 1.33 7.81
N ASP A 122 4.87 0.07 7.54
CA ASP A 122 6.07 -0.54 8.14
C ASP A 122 7.36 -0.16 7.41
N GLY A 123 7.87 1.03 7.72
CA GLY A 123 9.20 1.44 7.27
C GLY A 123 10.34 0.66 7.94
N GLY A 124 10.08 -0.06 9.04
CA GLY A 124 11.07 -0.90 9.71
C GLY A 124 11.55 -2.00 8.78
N ASP A 125 10.62 -2.67 8.13
CA ASP A 125 10.90 -3.78 7.25
C ASP A 125 11.18 -3.34 5.80
N PHE A 126 10.50 -2.26 5.30
CA PHE A 126 10.52 -1.96 3.87
C PHE A 126 11.39 -0.77 3.43
N ALA A 127 11.71 0.20 4.29
CA ALA A 127 12.47 1.38 3.86
C ALA A 127 13.85 1.03 3.28
N GLY A 128 14.52 0.02 3.85
CA GLY A 128 15.80 -0.48 3.34
C GLY A 128 15.71 -1.07 1.94
N ALA A 129 14.59 -1.71 1.60
CA ALA A 129 14.35 -2.28 0.27
C ALA A 129 13.90 -1.25 -0.76
N LEU A 130 13.24 -0.15 -0.32
CA LEU A 130 12.84 0.95 -1.21
C LEU A 130 13.99 1.87 -1.57
N ARG A 131 14.98 2.06 -0.70
CA ARG A 131 16.12 2.97 -0.94
C ARG A 131 16.86 2.68 -2.25
N PRO A 132 17.30 1.44 -2.56
CA PRO A 132 17.97 1.15 -3.83
C PRO A 132 17.09 1.45 -5.05
N LEU A 133 15.77 1.29 -4.92
CA LEU A 133 14.84 1.58 -6.01
C LEU A 133 14.76 3.07 -6.33
N LEU A 134 14.89 3.94 -5.32
CA LEU A 134 14.96 5.38 -5.48
C LEU A 134 16.29 5.83 -6.06
N GLU A 135 17.38 5.18 -5.68
CA GLU A 135 18.75 5.52 -6.08
C GLU A 135 19.10 4.98 -7.48
N SER A 136 18.38 4.00 -7.99
CA SER A 136 18.68 3.34 -9.29
C SER A 136 18.51 4.23 -10.52
N GLY A 137 17.94 5.41 -10.38
CA GLY A 137 17.71 6.35 -11.49
C GLY A 137 16.63 5.88 -12.47
N GLY A 138 16.71 6.37 -13.74
CA GLY A 138 15.82 5.91 -14.81
C GLY A 138 14.38 6.44 -14.77
N GLY A 139 14.10 7.45 -13.93
CA GLY A 139 12.76 8.06 -13.83
C GLY A 139 11.70 7.17 -13.17
N ARG A 140 12.11 6.14 -12.42
CA ARG A 140 11.23 5.29 -11.64
C ARG A 140 10.45 6.10 -10.61
N GLN A 141 9.15 5.88 -10.53
CA GLN A 141 8.32 6.41 -9.46
C GLN A 141 8.23 5.38 -8.33
N VAL A 142 8.49 5.83 -7.11
CA VAL A 142 8.35 5.00 -5.90
C VAL A 142 7.44 5.73 -4.92
N ALA A 143 6.38 5.05 -4.48
CA ALA A 143 5.42 5.62 -3.55
C ALA A 143 5.09 4.65 -2.41
N VAL A 144 4.73 5.19 -1.26
CA VAL A 144 4.09 4.45 -0.17
C VAL A 144 2.70 5.03 0.09
N LEU A 145 1.73 4.13 0.26
CA LEU A 145 0.34 4.46 0.57
C LEU A 145 0.02 4.02 1.99
N GLY A 146 -0.62 4.89 2.75
CA GLY A 146 -0.98 4.61 4.14
C GLY A 146 -1.74 5.77 4.74
N PHE A 147 -1.77 5.87 6.06
CA PHE A 147 -2.33 7.02 6.79
C PHE A 147 -1.20 7.90 7.30
N ARG A 148 -1.31 9.21 7.14
CA ARG A 148 -0.25 10.20 7.46
C ARG A 148 0.27 10.07 8.89
N GLU A 149 -0.62 9.79 9.84
CA GLU A 149 -0.30 9.65 11.26
C GLU A 149 0.45 8.36 11.61
N TYR A 150 0.36 7.33 10.77
CA TYR A 150 0.98 6.02 11.01
C TYR A 150 2.24 5.77 10.20
N PHE A 151 2.58 6.64 9.25
CA PHE A 151 3.81 6.44 8.47
C PHE A 151 5.06 6.43 9.34
N SER A 152 5.84 5.39 9.20
CA SER A 152 7.15 5.27 9.85
C SER A 152 8.06 6.45 9.51
N GLN A 153 8.84 6.91 10.50
CA GLN A 153 9.88 7.92 10.30
C GLN A 153 10.89 7.51 9.22
N LYS A 154 11.20 6.22 9.10
CA LYS A 154 12.12 5.70 8.07
C LYS A 154 11.63 5.95 6.64
N PHE A 155 10.32 5.98 6.39
CA PHE A 155 9.78 6.41 5.09
C PHE A 155 9.95 7.91 4.87
N ARG A 156 9.72 8.73 5.91
CA ARG A 156 9.90 10.19 5.84
C ARG A 156 11.34 10.56 5.47
N GLU A 157 12.32 9.81 5.96
CA GLU A 157 13.75 9.97 5.64
C GLU A 157 14.09 9.69 4.17
N LEU A 158 13.21 9.01 3.43
CA LEU A 158 13.37 8.74 2.00
C LEU A 158 12.73 9.80 1.09
N ILE A 159 11.96 10.75 1.64
CA ILE A 159 11.33 11.82 0.85
C ILE A 159 12.37 12.64 0.07
N PRO A 160 13.53 13.04 0.64
CA PRO A 160 14.57 13.76 -0.11
C PRO A 160 15.14 12.94 -1.29
N ASN A 161 15.05 11.62 -1.24
CA ASN A 161 15.46 10.71 -2.32
C ASN A 161 14.36 10.50 -3.38
N GLY A 162 13.19 11.15 -3.24
CA GLY A 162 12.09 11.09 -4.21
C GLY A 162 10.95 10.13 -3.84
N LEU A 163 10.92 9.58 -2.61
CA LEU A 163 9.77 8.79 -2.15
C LEU A 163 8.51 9.66 -2.08
N GLN A 164 7.44 9.23 -2.74
CA GLN A 164 6.13 9.84 -2.63
C GLN A 164 5.36 9.19 -1.48
N MET A 165 4.74 10.00 -0.63
CA MET A 165 3.86 9.53 0.44
C MET A 165 2.44 9.96 0.12
N VAL A 166 1.50 9.00 0.10
CA VAL A 166 0.11 9.19 -0.31
C VAL A 166 -0.81 8.71 0.79
N ASP A 167 -1.73 9.55 1.22
CA ASP A 167 -2.75 9.17 2.20
C ASP A 167 -3.90 8.40 1.51
N LEU A 168 -4.20 7.21 2.03
CA LEU A 168 -5.22 6.31 1.47
C LEU A 168 -6.62 6.93 1.48
N GLU A 169 -6.95 7.74 2.48
CA GLU A 169 -8.26 8.38 2.58
C GLU A 169 -8.29 9.76 1.92
N LEU A 170 -7.33 10.62 2.27
CA LEU A 170 -7.36 12.03 1.91
C LEU A 170 -6.87 12.31 0.48
N ASP A 171 -5.92 11.51 0.00
CA ASP A 171 -5.34 11.69 -1.33
C ASP A 171 -5.90 10.67 -2.34
N ALA A 172 -6.01 9.40 -1.94
CA ALA A 172 -6.42 8.31 -2.82
C ALA A 172 -7.93 7.98 -2.77
N HIS A 173 -8.66 8.47 -1.76
CA HIS A 173 -10.11 8.31 -1.60
C HIS A 173 -10.62 6.85 -1.70
N VAL A 174 -9.83 5.90 -1.19
CA VAL A 174 -10.09 4.46 -1.34
C VAL A 174 -11.09 3.88 -0.34
N PHE A 175 -11.72 4.71 0.47
CA PHE A 175 -12.73 4.27 1.44
C PHE A 175 -14.15 4.62 0.98
N SER A 176 -15.14 3.83 1.41
CA SER A 176 -16.55 4.08 1.10
C SER A 176 -17.16 5.17 1.99
N ARG A 177 -16.56 5.42 3.15
CA ARG A 177 -16.96 6.43 4.13
C ARG A 177 -15.73 7.07 4.77
N ARG A 178 -15.94 8.26 5.34
CA ARG A 178 -14.90 8.95 6.10
C ARG A 178 -14.59 8.20 7.39
N LEU A 179 -13.31 8.05 7.69
CA LEU A 179 -12.84 7.43 8.92
C LEU A 179 -12.77 8.47 10.06
N PRO A 180 -13.00 8.09 11.33
CA PRO A 180 -12.96 9.00 12.48
C PRO A 180 -11.51 9.30 12.90
N ARG A 181 -10.73 9.87 12.00
CA ARG A 181 -9.32 10.20 12.22
C ARG A 181 -9.17 11.47 13.05
N LEU A 182 -8.21 11.45 13.94
CA LEU A 182 -7.82 12.60 14.74
C LEU A 182 -6.45 13.10 14.26
N PHE A 183 -6.37 14.39 14.00
CA PHE A 183 -5.12 15.05 13.63
C PHE A 183 -4.70 16.00 14.75
N PRO A 184 -3.40 16.01 15.12
CA PRO A 184 -2.88 17.03 16.04
C PRO A 184 -3.10 18.43 15.46
N ILE A 185 -3.65 19.31 16.28
CA ILE A 185 -3.84 20.72 15.93
C ILE A 185 -2.68 21.49 16.57
N LYS A 186 -2.01 22.32 15.77
CA LYS A 186 -0.99 23.24 16.33
C LYS A 186 -1.68 24.21 17.29
N ILE A 187 -1.05 24.50 18.42
CA ILE A 187 -1.65 25.39 19.41
C ILE A 187 -1.98 26.78 18.84
N ASP A 188 -1.18 27.27 17.92
CA ASP A 188 -1.39 28.56 17.25
C ASP A 188 -2.57 28.55 16.26
N GLU A 189 -3.02 27.34 15.85
CA GLU A 189 -4.17 27.11 14.96
C GLU A 189 -5.41 26.60 15.72
N PHE A 190 -5.31 26.45 17.06
CA PHE A 190 -6.39 25.92 17.88
C PHE A 190 -7.51 26.95 18.05
N ASP A 191 -8.68 26.63 17.49
CA ASP A 191 -9.91 27.40 17.71
C ASP A 191 -10.79 26.70 18.76
N ALA A 192 -10.84 27.27 19.95
CA ALA A 192 -11.65 26.74 21.05
C ALA A 192 -13.15 26.73 20.72
N SER A 193 -13.63 27.63 19.86
CA SER A 193 -15.06 27.70 19.50
C SER A 193 -15.54 26.49 18.71
N ALA A 194 -14.63 25.78 18.02
CA ALA A 194 -14.92 24.54 17.32
C ALA A 194 -15.20 23.34 18.25
N PHE A 195 -14.95 23.49 19.57
CA PHE A 195 -15.11 22.44 20.58
C PHE A 195 -16.22 22.75 21.61
N LEU A 196 -16.85 23.92 21.52
CA LEU A 196 -17.95 24.36 22.40
C LEU A 196 -19.29 24.34 21.70
#